data_5e5477496de177ef29cdbb38332e4645
#
_entry.id   5e5477496de177ef29cdbb38332e4645
#
_cell.length_a   1.000
_cell.length_b   1.000
_cell.length_c   1.000
_cell.angle_alpha   90.00
_cell.angle_beta   90.00
_cell.angle_gamma   90.00
#
_symmetry.space_group_name_H-M   'P 1'
#
loop_
_entity.id
_entity.type
_entity.pdbx_description
1 polymer ?
#
loop_
_entity_poly.entity_id
_entity_poly.type
_entity_poly.pdbx_seq_one_letter_code
_entity_poly.pdbx_strand_id
1 'polypeptide(L)' 'MTIQRTVFASPVDALAALVRSLVEHEQRYKMASADFYARYERGELGDSAEFVEWAGDYQHYLQLKEELEQRLVAAG' A
#
# COMPACT_ATOMS: atom_id res chain seq x y z
N MET A 1 10.31 13.79 25.78
CA MET A 1 10.04 13.47 25.26
C MET A 1 9.62 13.01 24.53
N THR A 2 9.41 12.84 24.06
CA THR A 2 8.91 12.48 23.36
C THR A 2 8.93 11.75 22.65
N ILE A 3 8.75 11.25 22.19
CA ILE A 3 8.73 10.54 21.55
C ILE A 3 8.21 10.26 20.63
N GLN A 4 8.28 10.04 19.85
CA GLN A 4 7.78 9.79 18.92
C GLN A 4 7.70 8.80 18.45
N ARG A 5 7.32 8.50 18.01
CA ARG A 5 7.01 7.49 17.55
C ARG A 5 7.01 7.32 16.26
N THR A 6 7.24 6.47 15.66
CA THR A 6 7.13 6.15 14.35
C THR A 6 5.78 6.08 13.84
N VAL A 7 4.83 6.45 14.62
CA VAL A 7 3.47 6.44 14.15
C VAL A 7 3.23 7.57 13.22
N PHE A 8 2.39 7.34 12.24
CA PHE A 8 2.05 8.39 11.30
C PHE A 8 1.08 9.35 11.95
N ALA A 9 1.23 10.63 11.65
CA ALA A 9 0.40 11.65 12.24
C ALA A 9 -1.04 11.57 11.75
N SER A 10 -1.26 10.99 10.57
CA SER A 10 -2.61 10.92 10.02
C SER A 10 -2.71 9.77 9.01
N PRO A 11 -3.93 9.37 8.69
CA PRO A 11 -4.11 8.37 7.62
C PRO A 11 -3.52 8.82 6.28
N VAL A 12 -3.53 10.13 6.01
CA VAL A 12 -2.93 10.64 4.77
C VAL A 12 -1.43 10.38 4.75
N ASP A 13 -0.76 10.59 5.88
CA ASP A 13 0.67 10.32 5.97
C ASP A 13 0.95 8.83 5.79
N ALA A 14 0.13 7.98 6.37
CA ALA A 14 0.30 6.55 6.21
C ALA A 14 0.09 6.15 4.75
N LEU A 15 -0.90 6.73 4.10
CA LEU A 15 -1.15 6.45 2.70
C LEU A 15 0.03 6.87 1.84
N ALA A 16 0.59 8.04 2.12
CA ALA A 16 1.74 8.52 1.36
C ALA A 16 2.93 7.58 1.49
N ALA A 17 3.16 7.06 2.71
CA ALA A 17 4.25 6.12 2.91
C ALA A 17 4.03 4.82 2.15
N LEU A 18 2.80 4.33 2.13
CA LEU A 18 2.47 3.12 1.36
C LEU A 18 2.65 3.35 -0.13
N VAL A 19 2.20 4.51 -0.63
CA VAL A 19 2.37 4.82 -2.06
C VAL A 19 3.84 4.84 -2.43
N ARG A 20 4.67 5.43 -1.57
CA ARG A 20 6.11 5.46 -1.83
C ARG A 20 6.68 4.05 -1.95
N SER A 21 6.29 3.16 -1.04
CA SER A 21 6.74 1.78 -1.07
C SER A 21 6.28 1.08 -2.34
N LEU A 22 5.00 1.29 -2.71
CA LEU A 22 4.47 0.66 -3.93
C LEU A 22 5.18 1.16 -5.17
N VAL A 23 5.49 2.46 -5.24
CA VAL A 23 6.19 3.01 -6.39
C VAL A 23 7.57 2.37 -6.53
N GLU A 24 8.26 2.14 -5.42
CA GLU A 24 9.57 1.49 -5.46
C GLU A 24 9.48 0.10 -6.07
N HIS A 25 8.49 -0.68 -5.65
CA HIS A 25 8.29 -2.01 -6.23
C HIS A 25 7.92 -1.92 -7.70
N GLU A 26 7.04 -0.99 -8.05
CA GLU A 26 6.62 -0.84 -9.44
C GLU A 26 7.78 -0.48 -10.35
N GLN A 27 8.67 0.37 -9.86
CA GLN A 27 9.84 0.75 -10.66
C GLN A 27 10.82 -0.42 -10.79
N ARG A 28 10.99 -1.18 -9.73
CA ARG A 28 11.91 -2.32 -9.76
C ARG A 28 11.45 -3.40 -10.73
N TYR A 29 10.17 -3.71 -10.72
CA TYR A 29 9.65 -4.82 -11.50
C TYR A 29 8.95 -4.39 -12.78
N LYS A 30 8.88 -3.09 -13.05
CA LYS A 30 8.26 -2.54 -14.26
C LYS A 30 6.84 -3.02 -14.42
N MET A 31 6.07 -2.97 -13.35
CA MET A 31 4.72 -3.49 -13.33
C MET A 31 3.89 -2.68 -12.34
N ALA A 32 2.67 -2.33 -12.72
CA ALA A 32 1.76 -1.63 -11.82
C ALA A 32 1.36 -2.57 -10.68
N SER A 33 1.16 -2.02 -9.48
CA SER A 33 0.81 -2.83 -8.33
C SER A 33 -0.50 -3.59 -8.54
N ALA A 34 -1.47 -2.99 -9.22
CA ALA A 34 -2.73 -3.67 -9.49
C ALA A 34 -2.51 -4.90 -10.36
N ASP A 35 -1.67 -4.79 -11.38
CA ASP A 35 -1.36 -5.93 -12.25
C ASP A 35 -0.60 -6.99 -11.50
N PHE A 36 0.39 -6.56 -10.71
CA PHE A 36 1.16 -7.48 -9.88
C PHE A 36 0.21 -8.26 -8.95
N TYR A 37 -0.67 -7.54 -8.27
CA TYR A 37 -1.51 -8.17 -7.27
C TYR A 37 -2.46 -9.19 -7.89
N ALA A 38 -3.01 -8.87 -9.06
CA ALA A 38 -3.88 -9.80 -9.76
C ALA A 38 -3.15 -11.11 -10.09
N ARG A 39 -1.91 -11.01 -10.58
CA ARG A 39 -1.11 -12.19 -10.91
C ARG A 39 -0.70 -12.95 -9.66
N TYR A 40 -0.36 -12.21 -8.61
CA TYR A 40 0.05 -12.82 -7.36
C TYR A 40 -1.10 -13.65 -6.78
N GLU A 41 -2.30 -13.12 -6.82
CA GLU A 41 -3.48 -13.82 -6.30
C GLU A 41 -3.78 -15.08 -7.09
N ARG A 42 -3.43 -15.11 -8.36
CA ARG A 42 -3.63 -16.29 -9.17
C ARG A 42 -2.48 -17.30 -9.03
N GLY A 43 -1.51 -17.00 -8.20
CA GLY A 43 -0.40 -17.90 -7.96
C GLY A 43 0.63 -17.93 -9.08
N GLU A 44 0.61 -16.93 -9.95
CA GLU A 44 1.50 -16.93 -11.12
C GLU A 44 2.92 -16.49 -10.82
N LEU A 45 3.12 -15.81 -9.70
CA LEU A 45 4.40 -15.16 -9.42
C LEU A 45 5.19 -15.77 -8.27
N GLY A 46 4.61 -16.71 -7.56
CA GLY A 46 5.25 -17.24 -6.37
C GLY A 46 5.15 -16.28 -5.20
N ASP A 47 5.81 -16.63 -4.09
CA ASP A 47 5.68 -15.83 -2.88
C ASP A 47 7.02 -15.55 -2.24
N SER A 48 7.92 -14.97 -3.02
CA SER A 48 9.16 -14.48 -2.45
C SER A 48 8.87 -13.45 -1.37
N ALA A 49 9.83 -13.21 -0.49
CA ALA A 49 9.64 -12.28 0.61
C ALA A 49 9.23 -10.90 0.10
N GLU A 50 9.83 -10.44 -0.99
CA GLU A 50 9.50 -9.14 -1.53
C GLU A 50 8.08 -9.11 -2.11
N PHE A 51 7.64 -10.19 -2.74
CA PHE A 51 6.29 -10.24 -3.30
C PHE A 51 5.25 -10.31 -2.19
N VAL A 52 5.53 -11.02 -1.10
CA VAL A 52 4.64 -11.03 0.05
C VAL A 52 4.50 -9.63 0.64
N GLU A 53 5.62 -8.92 0.74
CA GLU A 53 5.61 -7.56 1.25
C GLU A 53 4.84 -6.62 0.33
N TRP A 54 5.08 -6.73 -0.98
CA TRP A 54 4.39 -5.90 -1.97
C TRP A 54 2.88 -6.14 -1.92
N ALA A 55 2.47 -7.40 -1.87
CA ALA A 55 1.05 -7.73 -1.81
C ALA A 55 0.41 -7.18 -0.53
N GLY A 56 1.11 -7.31 0.60
CA GLY A 56 0.62 -6.77 1.86
C GLY A 56 0.48 -5.27 1.84
N ASP A 57 1.48 -4.59 1.28
CA ASP A 57 1.44 -3.13 1.13
C ASP A 57 0.28 -2.70 0.26
N TYR A 58 0.03 -3.43 -0.82
CA TYR A 58 -1.06 -3.08 -1.72
C TYR A 58 -2.43 -3.28 -1.07
N GLN A 59 -2.60 -4.37 -0.32
CA GLN A 59 -3.83 -4.59 0.43
C GLN A 59 -4.07 -3.47 1.43
N HIS A 60 -3.03 -3.10 2.15
CA HIS A 60 -3.12 -2.03 3.14
C HIS A 60 -3.46 -0.69 2.46
N TYR A 61 -2.84 -0.45 1.32
CA TYR A 61 -3.11 0.75 0.54
C TYR A 61 -4.59 0.82 0.14
N LEU A 62 -5.15 -0.28 -0.36
CA LEU A 62 -6.55 -0.30 -0.77
C LEU A 62 -7.49 -0.03 0.40
N GLN A 63 -7.21 -0.62 1.56
CA GLN A 63 -8.01 -0.40 2.75
C GLN A 63 -7.98 1.05 3.18
N LEU A 64 -6.78 1.62 3.24
CA LEU A 64 -6.61 2.98 3.71
C LEU A 64 -7.22 3.97 2.73
N LYS A 65 -7.06 3.70 1.43
CA LYS A 65 -7.64 4.52 0.40
C LYS A 65 -9.17 4.54 0.53
N GLU A 66 -9.76 3.38 0.73
CA GLU A 66 -11.21 3.28 0.89
C GLU A 66 -11.68 4.05 2.11
N GLU A 67 -10.97 3.93 3.23
CA GLU A 67 -11.34 4.66 4.43
C GLU A 67 -11.32 6.16 4.21
N LEU A 68 -10.30 6.64 3.52
CA LEU A 68 -10.19 8.07 3.27
C LEU A 68 -11.28 8.55 2.32
N GLU A 69 -11.60 7.75 1.32
CA GLU A 69 -12.68 8.10 0.40
C GLU A 69 -14.02 8.17 1.11
N GLN A 70 -14.25 7.25 2.03
CA GLN A 70 -15.49 7.28 2.82
C GLN A 70 -15.57 8.51 3.69
N ARG A 71 -14.46 8.92 4.29
CA ARG A 71 -14.43 10.14 5.10
C ARG A 71 -14.74 11.36 4.27
N LEU A 72 -14.21 11.41 3.05
CA LEU A 72 -14.49 12.53 2.16
C LEU A 72 -15.96 12.61 1.80
N VAL A 73 -16.56 11.46 1.52
CA VAL A 73 -18.00 11.43 1.23
C VAL A 73 -18.80 11.85 2.43
N ALA A 74 -18.45 11.35 3.61
CA ALA A 74 -19.18 11.70 4.82
C ALA A 74 -19.04 13.18 5.17
N ALA A 75 -17.90 13.76 4.88
CA ALA A 75 -17.63 15.15 5.19
C ALA A 75 -18.31 16.09 4.20
N GLY A 76 -18.53 15.60 3.00
CA GLY A 76 -19.18 16.41 1.99
C GLY A 76 -20.65 16.44 2.17
#